data_136fac3c57807c4e5a11da53a1732bc6
#
_entry.id   136fac3c57807c4e5a11da53a1732bc6
#
_cell.length_a   1.000
_cell.length_b   1.000
_cell.length_c   1.000
_cell.angle_alpha   90.00
_cell.angle_beta   90.00
_cell.angle_gamma   90.00
#
_symmetry.space_group_name_H-M   'P 1'
#
loop_
_entity.id
_entity.type
_entity.pdbx_description
1 polymer ?
#
loop_
_entity_poly.entity_id
_entity_poly.type
_entity_poly.pdbx_seq_one_letter_code
_entity_poly.pdbx_strand_id
1 'polypeptide(L)'
;ELEDEKVDDKPTGNKYPIYTFKDTGLKNFTKDFLLEELHLIFQTGKLAGLDFVLNVKESDNTGTTFVIVRNNDYGRYLPDDVLFPQADHMEDGKEVLADTYILYGFDTAFISEQMLPDAEQKLLDKTKEYVKKTMIDPSTYSCEMDSTYIYNNGNISTFEIGDKVNLINKTYFPEGRQSRIIGFEWPLDIPYD
;
A
#
# COMPACT_ATOMS: atom_id res chain seq x y z
N GLU A 1 22.93 -15.05 0.80
CA GLU A 1 23.72 -16.26 1.20
C GLU A 1 24.01 -17.11 -0.02
N LEU A 2 25.12 -17.87 0.02
CA LEU A 2 25.47 -18.85 -1.02
C LEU A 2 25.45 -20.24 -0.42
N GLU A 3 24.81 -21.19 -1.09
CA GLU A 3 24.79 -22.59 -0.69
C GLU A 3 25.54 -23.45 -1.71
N ASP A 4 26.15 -24.56 -1.25
CA ASP A 4 26.80 -25.53 -2.13
C ASP A 4 25.74 -26.39 -2.83
N GLU A 5 25.81 -26.44 -4.15
CA GLU A 5 25.01 -27.41 -4.91
C GLU A 5 25.35 -28.85 -4.51
N LYS A 6 24.34 -29.66 -4.24
CA LYS A 6 24.49 -31.03 -3.85
C LYS A 6 23.92 -31.96 -4.92
N VAL A 7 24.67 -33.00 -5.27
CA VAL A 7 24.21 -34.13 -6.08
C VAL A 7 24.40 -35.39 -5.23
N ASP A 8 23.35 -36.16 -5.02
CA ASP A 8 23.32 -37.33 -4.12
C ASP A 8 23.90 -37.02 -2.72
N ASP A 9 23.46 -35.89 -2.12
CA ASP A 9 23.90 -35.37 -0.82
C ASP A 9 25.39 -35.01 -0.70
N LYS A 10 26.13 -35.01 -1.82
CA LYS A 10 27.54 -34.59 -1.84
C LYS A 10 27.68 -33.20 -2.43
N PRO A 11 28.43 -32.28 -1.77
CA PRO A 11 28.68 -30.96 -2.31
C PRO A 11 29.48 -31.06 -3.62
N THR A 12 28.99 -30.36 -4.65
CA THR A 12 29.66 -30.31 -5.97
C THR A 12 30.75 -29.25 -6.03
N GLY A 13 30.82 -28.35 -5.04
CA GLY A 13 31.69 -27.16 -5.02
C GLY A 13 31.16 -25.99 -5.81
N ASN A 14 30.06 -26.17 -6.52
CA ASN A 14 29.33 -25.05 -7.14
C ASN A 14 28.49 -24.34 -6.10
N LYS A 15 28.56 -23.01 -6.08
CA LYS A 15 27.76 -22.20 -5.16
C LYS A 15 26.66 -21.45 -5.93
N TYR A 16 25.48 -21.42 -5.35
CA TYR A 16 24.36 -20.67 -5.89
C TYR A 16 23.75 -19.73 -4.83
N PRO A 17 23.14 -18.62 -5.25
CA PRO A 17 22.51 -17.68 -4.33
C PRO A 17 21.23 -18.27 -3.73
N ILE A 18 21.06 -18.10 -2.42
CA ILE A 18 19.81 -18.38 -1.72
C ILE A 18 19.09 -17.05 -1.49
N TYR A 19 17.84 -17.02 -1.85
CA TYR A 19 16.98 -15.85 -1.65
C TYR A 19 16.03 -16.09 -0.49
N THR A 20 16.05 -15.16 0.46
CA THR A 20 15.18 -15.18 1.64
C THR A 20 14.41 -13.86 1.71
N PHE A 21 13.20 -13.92 2.24
CA PHE A 21 12.41 -12.72 2.55
C PHE A 21 11.65 -12.93 3.84
N LYS A 22 11.29 -11.81 4.50
CA LYS A 22 10.51 -11.82 5.74
C LYS A 22 9.11 -11.28 5.46
N ASP A 23 8.09 -12.10 5.73
CA ASP A 23 6.69 -11.68 5.72
C ASP A 23 6.26 -11.31 7.14
N THR A 24 5.93 -10.04 7.35
CA THR A 24 5.48 -9.53 8.66
C THR A 24 3.99 -9.77 8.92
N GLY A 25 3.24 -10.17 7.91
CA GLY A 25 1.83 -10.53 8.00
C GLY A 25 1.61 -11.93 8.59
N LEU A 26 2.56 -12.85 8.35
CA LEU A 26 2.52 -14.22 8.87
C LEU A 26 3.41 -14.33 10.11
N LYS A 27 2.78 -14.34 11.29
CA LYS A 27 3.47 -14.43 12.59
C LYS A 27 3.25 -15.78 13.22
N ASN A 28 4.27 -16.27 13.97
CA ASN A 28 4.22 -17.55 14.67
C ASN A 28 3.76 -18.70 13.76
N PHE A 29 4.25 -18.71 12.54
CA PHE A 29 3.88 -19.65 11.51
C PHE A 29 4.34 -21.07 11.89
N THR A 30 3.45 -22.03 11.77
CA THR A 30 3.72 -23.46 11.96
C THR A 30 3.31 -24.24 10.73
N LYS A 31 3.84 -25.47 10.59
CA LYS A 31 3.46 -26.36 9.49
C LYS A 31 1.99 -26.78 9.51
N ASP A 32 1.34 -26.67 10.67
CA ASP A 32 -0.10 -26.98 10.84
C ASP A 32 -1.01 -26.01 10.06
N PHE A 33 -0.46 -24.86 9.62
CA PHE A 33 -1.16 -23.89 8.78
C PHE A 33 -1.21 -24.30 7.32
N LEU A 34 -0.50 -25.35 6.92
CA LEU A 34 -0.38 -25.80 5.54
C LEU A 34 -1.16 -27.09 5.29
N LEU A 35 -1.75 -27.17 4.10
CA LEU A 35 -2.33 -28.41 3.62
C LEU A 35 -1.22 -29.42 3.22
N GLU A 36 -0.22 -28.97 2.47
CA GLU A 36 0.93 -29.74 2.03
C GLU A 36 2.21 -28.89 2.10
N GLU A 37 2.48 -28.10 1.06
CA GLU A 37 3.64 -27.20 0.95
C GLU A 37 3.18 -25.76 0.75
N LEU A 38 3.98 -24.82 1.23
CA LEU A 38 3.75 -23.41 0.98
C LEU A 38 4.40 -23.03 -0.35
N HIS A 39 3.59 -22.43 -1.21
CA HIS A 39 4.02 -21.95 -2.50
C HIS A 39 3.94 -20.44 -2.60
N LEU A 40 4.76 -19.88 -3.48
CA LEU A 40 4.81 -18.46 -3.81
C LEU A 40 4.75 -18.28 -5.32
N ILE A 41 3.83 -17.44 -5.80
CA ILE A 41 3.81 -16.98 -7.19
C ILE A 41 4.15 -15.50 -7.21
N PHE A 42 5.19 -15.12 -7.94
CA PHE A 42 5.51 -13.72 -8.17
C PHE A 42 4.49 -13.09 -9.14
N GLN A 43 4.00 -11.89 -8.79
CA GLN A 43 3.10 -11.12 -9.65
C GLN A 43 3.83 -10.08 -10.49
N THR A 44 4.95 -9.57 -9.98
CA THR A 44 5.76 -8.56 -10.64
C THR A 44 7.23 -8.96 -10.68
N GLY A 45 8.04 -8.17 -11.38
CA GLY A 45 9.48 -8.37 -11.48
C GLY A 45 9.91 -9.42 -12.49
N LYS A 46 11.17 -9.82 -12.39
CA LYS A 46 11.81 -10.75 -13.33
C LYS A 46 11.28 -12.19 -13.24
N LEU A 47 10.69 -12.54 -12.11
CA LEU A 47 10.13 -13.87 -11.84
C LEU A 47 8.60 -13.89 -11.94
N ALA A 48 7.96 -12.84 -12.49
CA ALA A 48 6.51 -12.75 -12.59
C ALA A 48 5.90 -13.96 -13.30
N GLY A 49 4.87 -14.56 -12.67
CA GLY A 49 4.17 -15.74 -13.14
C GLY A 49 4.86 -17.07 -12.83
N LEU A 50 6.04 -17.05 -12.20
CA LEU A 50 6.74 -18.26 -11.79
C LEU A 50 6.37 -18.67 -10.37
N ASP A 51 6.26 -19.97 -10.16
CA ASP A 51 5.88 -20.61 -8.90
C ASP A 51 7.08 -21.26 -8.23
N PHE A 52 7.19 -21.09 -6.91
CA PHE A 52 8.26 -21.63 -6.10
C PHE A 52 7.74 -22.19 -4.78
N VAL A 53 8.31 -23.28 -4.34
CA VAL A 53 8.09 -23.80 -2.99
C VAL A 53 8.89 -22.96 -1.99
N LEU A 54 8.32 -22.76 -0.81
CA LEU A 54 8.95 -22.03 0.28
C LEU A 54 9.26 -22.93 1.46
N ASN A 55 10.46 -22.78 2.01
CA ASN A 55 10.82 -23.33 3.31
C ASN A 55 10.83 -22.24 4.37
N VAL A 56 10.35 -22.57 5.57
CA VAL A 56 10.42 -21.69 6.73
C VAL A 56 11.83 -21.77 7.32
N LYS A 57 12.51 -20.63 7.40
CA LYS A 57 13.82 -20.50 8.07
C LYS A 57 13.64 -20.21 9.56
N GLU A 58 12.81 -19.25 9.88
CA GLU A 58 12.45 -18.86 11.24
C GLU A 58 11.07 -18.21 11.27
N SER A 59 10.38 -18.32 12.39
CA SER A 59 9.09 -17.66 12.59
C SER A 59 8.95 -17.22 14.04
N ASP A 60 8.55 -15.97 14.22
CA ASP A 60 8.33 -15.35 15.52
C ASP A 60 7.09 -14.41 15.52
N ASN A 61 6.92 -13.65 16.59
CA ASN A 61 5.83 -12.67 16.73
C ASN A 61 6.00 -11.42 15.85
N THR A 62 7.13 -11.27 15.17
CA THR A 62 7.40 -10.14 14.26
C THR A 62 7.20 -10.48 12.80
N GLY A 63 7.17 -11.77 12.46
CA GLY A 63 6.96 -12.28 11.12
C GLY A 63 7.65 -13.63 10.88
N THR A 64 7.54 -14.12 9.67
CA THR A 64 8.14 -15.39 9.24
C THR A 64 9.13 -15.14 8.12
N THR A 65 10.33 -15.67 8.27
CA THR A 65 11.38 -15.64 7.24
C THR A 65 11.32 -16.92 6.41
N PHE A 66 11.14 -16.75 5.13
CA PHE A 66 11.07 -17.83 4.15
C PHE A 66 12.33 -17.90 3.31
N VAL A 67 12.64 -19.12 2.86
CA VAL A 67 13.66 -19.42 1.86
C VAL A 67 12.95 -19.90 0.61
N ILE A 68 13.28 -19.30 -0.54
CA ILE A 68 12.76 -19.75 -1.83
C ILE A 68 13.53 -20.99 -2.26
N VAL A 69 12.81 -22.10 -2.45
CA VAL A 69 13.41 -23.34 -2.92
C VAL A 69 13.71 -23.23 -4.41
N ARG A 70 14.96 -23.40 -4.76
CA ARG A 70 15.41 -23.36 -6.15
C ARG A 70 14.93 -24.59 -6.91
N ASN A 71 14.34 -24.41 -8.09
CA ASN A 71 13.90 -25.49 -8.97
C ASN A 71 14.38 -25.27 -10.41
N ASN A 72 14.21 -26.26 -11.29
CA ASN A 72 14.55 -26.20 -12.71
C ASN A 72 13.34 -26.38 -13.63
N ASP A 73 12.14 -26.19 -13.11
CA ASP A 73 10.88 -26.43 -13.83
C ASP A 73 10.73 -25.57 -15.08
N TYR A 74 11.48 -24.47 -15.14
CA TYR A 74 11.45 -23.50 -16.24
C TYR A 74 12.65 -23.62 -17.19
N GLY A 75 13.30 -24.80 -17.23
CA GLY A 75 14.44 -25.10 -18.12
C GLY A 75 15.79 -24.55 -17.65
N ARG A 76 15.84 -23.91 -16.48
CA ARG A 76 17.05 -23.48 -15.76
C ARG A 76 16.76 -23.42 -14.27
N TYR A 77 17.79 -23.58 -13.47
CA TYR A 77 17.65 -23.45 -12.02
C TYR A 77 17.38 -22.00 -11.62
N LEU A 78 16.19 -21.74 -11.03
CA LEU A 78 15.74 -20.44 -10.56
C LEU A 78 15.35 -20.48 -9.08
N PRO A 79 15.47 -19.36 -8.34
CA PRO A 79 16.12 -18.09 -8.74
C PRO A 79 17.65 -18.23 -8.91
N ASP A 80 18.24 -17.35 -9.72
CA ASP A 80 19.68 -17.28 -9.94
C ASP A 80 20.20 -15.84 -9.86
N ASP A 81 21.43 -15.57 -10.29
CA ASP A 81 22.07 -14.26 -10.26
C ASP A 81 21.55 -13.26 -11.32
N VAL A 82 20.76 -13.73 -12.28
CA VAL A 82 20.17 -12.91 -13.35
C VAL A 82 18.67 -12.69 -13.12
N LEU A 83 17.97 -13.80 -12.80
CA LEU A 83 16.54 -13.84 -12.53
C LEU A 83 16.34 -14.11 -11.04
N PHE A 84 16.14 -13.05 -10.29
CA PHE A 84 15.98 -13.07 -8.84
C PHE A 84 14.92 -12.07 -8.38
N PRO A 85 14.30 -12.30 -7.21
CA PRO A 85 13.32 -11.36 -6.65
C PRO A 85 14.00 -10.08 -6.18
N GLN A 86 13.37 -8.94 -6.44
CA GLN A 86 13.88 -7.64 -6.05
C GLN A 86 13.20 -7.14 -4.77
N ALA A 87 14.01 -6.55 -3.89
CA ALA A 87 13.53 -5.77 -2.75
C ALA A 87 13.41 -4.28 -3.14
N ASP A 88 12.76 -3.49 -2.30
CA ASP A 88 12.74 -2.03 -2.45
C ASP A 88 14.17 -1.49 -2.57
N HIS A 89 14.43 -0.71 -3.58
CA HIS A 89 15.74 -0.08 -3.80
C HIS A 89 15.62 1.23 -4.57
N MET A 90 16.70 2.00 -4.57
CA MET A 90 16.79 3.23 -5.36
C MET A 90 17.58 2.96 -6.64
N GLU A 91 16.99 3.27 -7.80
CA GLU A 91 17.64 3.19 -9.11
C GLU A 91 17.50 4.54 -9.83
N ASP A 92 18.59 5.15 -10.23
CA ASP A 92 18.63 6.47 -10.89
C ASP A 92 17.85 7.57 -10.16
N GLY A 93 17.85 7.52 -8.80
CA GLY A 93 17.15 8.48 -7.95
C GLY A 93 15.62 8.28 -7.89
N LYS A 94 15.12 7.17 -8.40
CA LYS A 94 13.71 6.75 -8.29
C LYS A 94 13.60 5.54 -7.37
N GLU A 95 12.52 5.51 -6.61
CA GLU A 95 12.18 4.35 -5.80
C GLU A 95 11.62 3.25 -6.69
N VAL A 96 12.24 2.07 -6.64
CA VAL A 96 11.75 0.84 -7.26
C VAL A 96 11.22 -0.04 -6.15
N LEU A 97 9.93 -0.35 -6.22
CA LEU A 97 9.25 -1.16 -5.21
C LEU A 97 9.64 -2.64 -5.35
N ALA A 98 9.62 -3.36 -4.23
CA ALA A 98 9.81 -4.79 -4.19
C ALA A 98 8.83 -5.54 -5.07
N ASP A 99 9.22 -6.72 -5.52
CA ASP A 99 8.35 -7.61 -6.26
C ASP A 99 7.18 -8.06 -5.40
N THR A 100 5.98 -8.02 -5.96
CA THR A 100 4.77 -8.50 -5.32
C THR A 100 4.58 -9.99 -5.57
N TYR A 101 3.97 -10.68 -4.61
CA TYR A 101 3.76 -12.12 -4.68
C TYR A 101 2.44 -12.53 -4.02
N ILE A 102 1.98 -13.73 -4.34
CA ILE A 102 0.88 -14.40 -3.66
C ILE A 102 1.42 -15.67 -3.00
N LEU A 103 1.00 -15.93 -1.77
CA LEU A 103 1.24 -17.18 -1.06
C LEU A 103 0.01 -18.06 -1.15
N TYR A 104 0.19 -19.36 -1.37
CA TYR A 104 -0.88 -20.34 -1.37
C TYR A 104 -0.40 -21.70 -0.82
N GLY A 105 -1.32 -22.64 -0.61
CA GLY A 105 -1.04 -23.92 0.04
C GLY A 105 -1.47 -23.98 1.50
N PHE A 106 -2.18 -22.93 2.00
CA PHE A 106 -2.71 -22.90 3.36
C PHE A 106 -3.88 -23.88 3.52
N ASP A 107 -3.98 -24.44 4.71
CA ASP A 107 -5.13 -25.24 5.13
C ASP A 107 -6.41 -24.37 5.17
N THR A 108 -7.54 -24.92 4.73
CA THR A 108 -8.81 -24.19 4.65
C THR A 108 -9.35 -23.79 6.02
N ALA A 109 -9.10 -24.57 7.06
CA ALA A 109 -9.49 -24.24 8.42
C ALA A 109 -8.67 -23.03 8.91
N PHE A 110 -7.35 -23.02 8.65
CA PHE A 110 -6.50 -21.87 8.99
C PHE A 110 -6.96 -20.59 8.27
N ILE A 111 -7.29 -20.67 6.97
CA ILE A 111 -7.80 -19.52 6.21
C ILE A 111 -9.09 -18.99 6.86
N SER A 112 -10.05 -19.87 7.17
CA SER A 112 -11.36 -19.46 7.69
C SER A 112 -11.31 -18.93 9.13
N GLU A 113 -10.47 -19.51 9.98
CA GLU A 113 -10.43 -19.20 11.41
C GLU A 113 -9.45 -18.06 11.75
N GLN A 114 -8.36 -17.93 10.99
CA GLN A 114 -7.29 -16.97 11.30
C GLN A 114 -7.18 -15.83 10.28
N MET A 115 -7.13 -16.15 8.99
CA MET A 115 -6.86 -15.14 7.96
C MET A 115 -8.09 -14.33 7.57
N LEU A 116 -9.26 -14.98 7.46
CA LEU A 116 -10.50 -14.33 7.02
C LEU A 116 -10.97 -13.25 7.99
N PRO A 117 -11.03 -13.46 9.32
CA PRO A 117 -11.43 -12.42 10.26
C PRO A 117 -10.54 -11.18 10.22
N ASP A 118 -9.22 -11.37 10.09
CA ASP A 118 -8.26 -10.27 9.97
C ASP A 118 -8.44 -9.49 8.66
N ALA A 119 -8.70 -10.19 7.56
CA ALA A 119 -8.97 -9.58 6.27
C ALA A 119 -10.28 -8.78 6.27
N GLU A 120 -11.34 -9.32 6.87
CA GLU A 120 -12.63 -8.65 7.03
C GLU A 120 -12.49 -7.38 7.88
N GLN A 121 -11.74 -7.43 8.98
CA GLN A 121 -11.50 -6.26 9.83
C GLN A 121 -10.73 -5.18 9.08
N LYS A 122 -9.67 -5.54 8.34
CA LYS A 122 -8.90 -4.60 7.51
C LYS A 122 -9.77 -3.97 6.41
N LEU A 123 -10.64 -4.75 5.77
CA LEU A 123 -11.58 -4.25 4.77
C LEU A 123 -12.57 -3.26 5.38
N LEU A 124 -13.12 -3.59 6.55
CA LEU A 124 -14.03 -2.72 7.28
C LEU A 124 -13.38 -1.38 7.63
N ASP A 125 -12.14 -1.40 8.11
CA ASP A 125 -11.42 -0.18 8.48
C ASP A 125 -11.08 0.68 7.25
N LYS A 126 -10.67 0.06 6.15
CA LYS A 126 -10.46 0.76 4.87
C LYS A 126 -11.76 1.34 4.31
N THR A 127 -12.86 0.61 4.42
CA THR A 127 -14.17 1.10 4.00
C THR A 127 -14.61 2.32 4.83
N LYS A 128 -14.42 2.28 6.15
CA LYS A 128 -14.70 3.43 7.03
C LYS A 128 -13.84 4.65 6.65
N GLU A 129 -12.56 4.44 6.36
CA GLU A 129 -11.65 5.50 5.92
C GLU A 129 -12.11 6.10 4.59
N TYR A 130 -12.48 5.26 3.62
CA TYR A 130 -13.01 5.68 2.32
C TYR A 130 -14.30 6.50 2.48
N VAL A 131 -15.25 6.01 3.28
CA VAL A 131 -16.51 6.73 3.55
C VAL A 131 -16.24 8.09 4.17
N LYS A 132 -15.34 8.19 5.15
CA LYS A 132 -14.96 9.49 5.73
C LYS A 132 -14.41 10.47 4.68
N LYS A 133 -13.61 9.97 3.73
CA LYS A 133 -13.08 10.82 2.64
C LYS A 133 -14.16 11.25 1.65
N THR A 134 -15.08 10.34 1.31
CA THR A 134 -16.17 10.62 0.34
C THR A 134 -17.32 11.42 0.94
N MET A 135 -17.48 11.42 2.26
CA MET A 135 -18.45 12.32 2.94
C MET A 135 -18.03 13.80 2.91
N ILE A 136 -16.77 14.10 2.59
CA ILE A 136 -16.35 15.47 2.33
C ILE A 136 -16.88 15.81 0.94
N ASP A 137 -17.86 16.71 0.91
CA ASP A 137 -18.41 17.22 -0.35
C ASP A 137 -17.30 17.93 -1.15
N PRO A 138 -16.96 17.44 -2.35
CA PRO A 138 -15.91 18.02 -3.18
C PRO A 138 -16.38 19.30 -3.90
N SER A 139 -17.61 19.78 -3.66
CA SER A 139 -18.19 20.92 -4.36
C SER A 139 -17.41 22.19 -4.06
N THR A 140 -17.17 22.96 -5.11
CA THR A 140 -16.65 24.31 -5.03
C THR A 140 -17.82 25.29 -5.06
N TYR A 141 -17.84 26.22 -4.13
CA TYR A 141 -18.86 27.26 -4.04
C TYR A 141 -18.29 28.59 -4.49
N SER A 142 -18.97 29.28 -5.41
CA SER A 142 -18.67 30.65 -5.77
C SER A 142 -19.63 31.55 -4.99
N CYS A 143 -19.07 32.53 -4.30
CA CYS A 143 -19.83 33.50 -3.53
C CYS A 143 -19.46 34.92 -3.98
N GLU A 144 -20.43 35.71 -4.29
CA GLU A 144 -20.26 37.15 -4.48
C GLU A 144 -20.39 37.85 -3.13
N MET A 145 -19.43 38.71 -2.83
CA MET A 145 -19.45 39.48 -1.59
C MET A 145 -20.06 40.84 -1.84
N ASP A 146 -20.85 41.31 -0.87
CA ASP A 146 -21.39 42.70 -0.89
C ASP A 146 -20.22 43.69 -0.71
N SER A 147 -19.91 44.42 -1.78
CA SER A 147 -18.86 45.42 -1.83
C SER A 147 -19.03 46.51 -0.77
N THR A 148 -20.27 46.91 -0.53
CA THR A 148 -20.61 47.93 0.48
C THR A 148 -20.29 47.44 1.90
N TYR A 149 -20.57 46.18 2.18
CA TYR A 149 -20.27 45.58 3.49
C TYR A 149 -18.75 45.50 3.72
N ILE A 150 -18.01 45.07 2.71
CA ILE A 150 -16.55 44.93 2.79
C ILE A 150 -15.88 46.28 2.98
N TYR A 151 -16.30 47.30 2.18
CA TYR A 151 -15.77 48.65 2.26
C TYR A 151 -16.00 49.29 3.63
N ASN A 152 -17.22 49.18 4.15
CA ASN A 152 -17.58 49.82 5.43
C ASN A 152 -16.94 49.16 6.64
N ASN A 153 -16.59 47.89 6.57
CA ASN A 153 -16.03 47.15 7.69
C ASN A 153 -14.49 46.95 7.59
N GLY A 154 -13.85 47.41 6.52
CA GLY A 154 -12.40 47.34 6.35
C GLY A 154 -11.81 45.92 6.28
N ASN A 155 -12.63 44.92 5.96
CA ASN A 155 -12.27 43.50 6.07
C ASN A 155 -11.53 42.93 4.84
N ILE A 156 -11.25 43.75 3.84
CA ILE A 156 -10.65 43.32 2.56
C ILE A 156 -9.27 42.71 2.74
N SER A 157 -8.48 43.22 3.67
CA SER A 157 -7.12 42.81 3.90
C SER A 157 -7.00 41.54 4.75
N THR A 158 -8.13 40.95 5.16
CA THR A 158 -8.14 39.82 6.09
C THR A 158 -8.40 38.47 5.46
N PHE A 159 -8.69 38.40 4.15
CA PHE A 159 -8.92 37.14 3.45
C PHE A 159 -7.65 36.67 2.77
N GLU A 160 -7.20 35.46 3.13
CA GLU A 160 -6.08 34.77 2.49
C GLU A 160 -6.54 33.45 1.88
N ILE A 161 -5.84 33.03 0.81
CA ILE A 161 -6.06 31.68 0.24
C ILE A 161 -5.69 30.64 1.30
N GLY A 162 -6.62 29.74 1.58
CA GLY A 162 -6.47 28.74 2.63
C GLY A 162 -7.22 29.02 3.91
N ASP A 163 -7.76 30.24 4.09
CA ASP A 163 -8.58 30.60 5.23
C ASP A 163 -9.85 29.76 5.33
N LYS A 164 -10.26 29.47 6.55
CA LYS A 164 -11.49 28.75 6.84
C LYS A 164 -12.64 29.76 7.00
N VAL A 165 -13.68 29.55 6.21
CA VAL A 165 -14.91 30.32 6.25
C VAL A 165 -16.08 29.42 6.59
N ASN A 166 -17.08 29.97 7.28
CA ASN A 166 -18.30 29.25 7.56
C ASN A 166 -19.41 29.77 6.62
N LEU A 167 -19.81 28.89 5.69
CA LEU A 167 -20.89 29.18 4.75
C LEU A 167 -22.21 28.86 5.41
N ILE A 168 -23.09 29.90 5.56
CA ILE A 168 -24.42 29.75 6.12
C ILE A 168 -25.44 30.08 5.02
N ASN A 169 -26.29 29.11 4.71
CA ASN A 169 -27.40 29.29 3.80
C ASN A 169 -28.61 28.57 4.36
N LYS A 170 -29.71 29.30 4.57
CA LYS A 170 -30.94 28.79 5.21
C LYS A 170 -31.53 27.58 4.49
N THR A 171 -31.27 27.42 3.18
CA THR A 171 -31.83 26.34 2.36
C THR A 171 -30.87 25.13 2.30
N TYR A 172 -29.56 25.38 2.12
CA TYR A 172 -28.58 24.33 1.85
C TYR A 172 -27.70 24.00 3.06
N PHE A 173 -27.36 24.98 3.88
CA PHE A 173 -26.47 24.84 5.04
C PHE A 173 -27.00 25.60 6.26
N PRO A 174 -28.16 25.23 6.81
CA PRO A 174 -28.78 25.98 7.92
C PRO A 174 -27.91 26.00 9.18
N GLU A 175 -27.17 24.94 9.44
CA GLU A 175 -26.21 24.78 10.57
C GLU A 175 -24.82 25.35 10.26
N GLY A 176 -24.63 25.87 9.05
CA GLY A 176 -23.33 26.32 8.58
C GLY A 176 -22.44 25.15 8.07
N ARG A 177 -21.56 25.51 7.15
CA ARG A 177 -20.57 24.57 6.58
C ARG A 177 -19.21 25.23 6.54
N GLN A 178 -18.21 24.59 7.14
CA GLN A 178 -16.83 25.05 7.03
C GLN A 178 -16.25 24.71 5.66
N SER A 179 -15.76 25.72 4.97
CA SER A 179 -15.05 25.60 3.69
C SER A 179 -13.73 26.36 3.76
N ARG A 180 -12.84 26.10 2.78
CA ARG A 180 -11.61 26.88 2.63
C ARG A 180 -11.69 27.75 1.40
N ILE A 181 -11.12 28.95 1.49
CA ILE A 181 -10.92 29.82 0.35
C ILE A 181 -9.83 29.19 -0.52
N ILE A 182 -10.17 28.89 -1.77
CA ILE A 182 -9.23 28.33 -2.76
C ILE A 182 -8.78 29.37 -3.79
N GLY A 183 -9.50 30.48 -3.88
CA GLY A 183 -9.19 31.60 -4.74
C GLY A 183 -10.21 32.70 -4.55
N PHE A 184 -9.87 33.92 -4.94
CA PHE A 184 -10.76 35.03 -5.05
C PHE A 184 -10.32 35.92 -6.22
N GLU A 185 -11.28 36.58 -6.83
CA GLU A 185 -11.06 37.58 -7.88
C GLU A 185 -11.41 38.94 -7.32
N TRP A 186 -10.58 39.91 -7.63
CA TRP A 186 -10.74 41.27 -7.19
C TRP A 186 -10.69 42.22 -8.40
N PRO A 187 -11.74 43.00 -8.70
CA PRO A 187 -11.69 43.97 -9.77
C PRO A 187 -10.75 45.11 -9.38
N LEU A 188 -9.67 45.29 -10.16
CA LEU A 188 -8.66 46.30 -9.90
C LEU A 188 -9.10 47.68 -10.31
N ASP A 189 -9.99 47.79 -11.31
CA ASP A 189 -10.44 49.08 -11.86
C ASP A 189 -11.50 49.76 -10.99
N ILE A 190 -12.35 48.95 -10.39
CA ILE A 190 -13.41 49.43 -9.47
C ILE A 190 -13.48 48.44 -8.30
N PRO A 191 -12.54 48.54 -7.35
CA PRO A 191 -12.39 47.54 -6.29
C PRO A 191 -13.55 47.51 -5.28
N TYR A 192 -14.51 48.40 -5.41
CA TYR A 192 -15.63 48.54 -4.48
C TYR A 192 -17.02 48.57 -5.13
N ASP A 193 -17.10 48.19 -6.41
CA ASP A 193 -18.37 47.98 -7.11
C ASP A 193 -18.85 46.55 -7.10
#